data_aef29fd1a6ce9927cb1914a6a6c436fd
#
_entry.id   aef29fd1a6ce9927cb1914a6a6c436fd
#
_cell.length_a   1.000
_cell.length_b   1.000
_cell.length_c   1.000
_cell.angle_alpha   90.00
_cell.angle_beta   90.00
_cell.angle_gamma   90.00
#
_symmetry.space_group_name_H-M   'P 1'
#
loop_
_entity.id
_entity.type
_entity.pdbx_description
1 polymer ?
#
loop_
_entity_poly.entity_id
_entity_poly.type
_entity_poly.pdbx_seq_one_letter_code
_entity_poly.pdbx_strand_id
1 'polypeptide(L)'
;KAVFISCFDSAPLAPDLDYAFADREEALKMGLRVMERLCQGKIHMGLSDKTSPHSVFRRLQGVVHTFSGPHPAGNTGIQIHHVSPIGKDQVVWTLTPLGLTVIGELFLKGIYDTTRTVAVTGPSLHRTGYIRCHLGIQMKVLEAFPYDKDREVRIISGNPLTGDNVGKDGFLGFHHGQITFLPEGHSRELLGWARPLRLHKFSAARTYVSYLAPLLGKTGRFSLNTNTNGGARAFVLTEGYQKVLPADIFVSFLIKAVLAK
;
A
#
# COMPACT_ATOMS: atom_id res chain seq x y z
N LYS A 1 15.73 -13.58 -16.59
CA LYS A 1 15.47 -12.83 -15.34
C LYS A 1 14.74 -11.55 -15.73
N ALA A 2 13.69 -11.18 -14.99
CA ALA A 2 12.90 -9.98 -15.23
C ALA A 2 12.90 -9.12 -13.97
N VAL A 3 12.65 -7.80 -14.13
CA VAL A 3 12.46 -6.86 -13.03
C VAL A 3 11.06 -6.29 -13.14
N PHE A 4 10.34 -6.26 -12.02
CA PHE A 4 9.02 -5.64 -11.93
C PHE A 4 9.05 -4.44 -11.00
N ILE A 5 8.47 -3.34 -11.47
CA ILE A 5 8.38 -2.07 -10.73
C ILE A 5 6.90 -1.67 -10.71
N SER A 6 6.26 -1.73 -9.54
CA SER A 6 4.93 -1.16 -9.40
C SER A 6 5.04 0.35 -9.17
N CYS A 7 4.47 1.12 -10.10
CA CYS A 7 4.50 2.58 -10.07
C CYS A 7 3.19 3.18 -9.53
N PHE A 8 2.39 2.41 -8.84
CA PHE A 8 1.23 2.86 -8.08
C PHE A 8 1.01 1.96 -6.87
N ASP A 9 0.36 2.50 -5.86
CA ASP A 9 -0.07 1.74 -4.69
C ASP A 9 -1.60 1.74 -4.63
N SER A 10 -2.18 0.59 -4.37
CA SER A 10 -3.63 0.39 -4.26
C SER A 10 -4.08 0.18 -2.81
N ALA A 11 -3.16 0.21 -1.85
CA ALA A 11 -3.49 0.07 -0.43
C ALA A 11 -4.36 1.24 0.06
N PRO A 12 -5.15 1.05 1.12
CA PRO A 12 -5.87 2.16 1.73
C PRO A 12 -4.93 3.29 2.17
N LEU A 13 -5.35 4.54 1.89
CA LEU A 13 -4.59 5.74 2.24
C LEU A 13 -3.20 5.83 1.57
N ALA A 14 -3.00 5.12 0.49
CA ALA A 14 -1.74 5.11 -0.25
C ALA A 14 -1.32 6.52 -0.69
N PRO A 15 0.02 6.79 -0.75
CA PRO A 15 0.53 8.05 -1.27
C PRO A 15 0.22 8.21 -2.76
N ASP A 16 0.05 9.44 -3.19
CA ASP A 16 0.14 9.79 -4.60
C ASP A 16 1.61 9.74 -5.01
N LEU A 17 1.98 8.71 -5.77
CA LEU A 17 3.37 8.51 -6.20
C LEU A 17 3.79 9.56 -7.24
N ASP A 18 2.87 10.08 -8.06
CA ASP A 18 3.19 11.16 -9.00
C ASP A 18 3.65 12.41 -8.25
N TYR A 19 2.97 12.75 -7.15
CA TYR A 19 3.40 13.84 -6.28
C TYR A 19 4.73 13.52 -5.58
N ALA A 20 4.87 12.32 -5.03
CA ALA A 20 6.04 11.95 -4.24
C ALA A 20 7.34 11.89 -5.06
N PHE A 21 7.25 11.65 -6.37
CA PHE A 21 8.39 11.52 -7.27
C PHE A 21 8.45 12.61 -8.36
N ALA A 22 7.64 13.66 -8.27
CA ALA A 22 7.57 14.72 -9.28
C ALA A 22 8.93 15.39 -9.59
N ASP A 23 9.78 15.54 -8.58
CA ASP A 23 11.13 16.13 -8.68
C ASP A 23 12.25 15.09 -8.90
N ARG A 24 11.93 13.82 -9.17
CA ARG A 24 12.88 12.69 -9.24
C ARG A 24 13.01 12.05 -10.61
N GLU A 25 12.52 12.70 -11.67
CA GLU A 25 12.46 12.12 -13.02
C GLU A 25 13.83 11.67 -13.53
N GLU A 26 14.87 12.49 -13.38
CA GLU A 26 16.22 12.17 -13.84
C GLU A 26 16.83 10.99 -13.07
N ALA A 27 16.59 10.93 -11.76
CA ALA A 27 17.02 9.79 -10.96
C ALA A 27 16.30 8.50 -11.35
N LEU A 28 14.99 8.56 -11.60
CA LEU A 28 14.23 7.41 -12.08
C LEU A 28 14.73 6.92 -13.43
N LYS A 29 14.99 7.82 -14.39
CA LYS A 29 15.56 7.48 -15.71
C LYS A 29 16.94 6.85 -15.58
N MET A 30 17.81 7.43 -14.76
CA MET A 30 19.15 6.87 -14.54
C MET A 30 19.07 5.49 -13.87
N GLY A 31 18.22 5.35 -12.85
CA GLY A 31 18.00 4.05 -12.19
C GLY A 31 17.55 2.97 -13.18
N LEU A 32 16.65 3.29 -14.10
CA LEU A 32 16.24 2.36 -15.17
C LEU A 32 17.41 1.96 -16.06
N ARG A 33 18.22 2.92 -16.53
CA ARG A 33 19.41 2.64 -17.35
C ARG A 33 20.40 1.72 -16.64
N VAL A 34 20.60 1.92 -15.34
CA VAL A 34 21.45 1.04 -14.52
C VAL A 34 20.84 -0.36 -14.45
N MET A 35 19.53 -0.46 -14.21
CA MET A 35 18.83 -1.75 -14.14
C MET A 35 18.86 -2.48 -15.49
N GLU A 36 18.75 -1.80 -16.61
CA GLU A 36 18.89 -2.38 -17.96
C GLU A 36 20.27 -2.99 -18.18
N ARG A 37 21.33 -2.38 -17.62
CA ARG A 37 22.69 -2.91 -17.69
C ARG A 37 22.94 -4.11 -16.77
N LEU A 38 22.32 -4.10 -15.59
CA LEU A 38 22.44 -5.17 -14.59
C LEU A 38 21.59 -6.39 -14.93
N CYS A 39 20.42 -6.16 -15.52
CA CYS A 39 19.45 -7.20 -15.81
C CYS A 39 19.42 -7.51 -17.31
N GLN A 40 19.74 -8.74 -17.67
CA GLN A 40 19.64 -9.22 -19.06
C GLN A 40 18.18 -9.45 -19.51
N GLY A 41 17.20 -9.18 -18.65
CA GLY A 41 15.80 -9.38 -18.90
C GLY A 41 15.02 -8.08 -19.08
N LYS A 42 13.71 -8.22 -19.29
CA LYS A 42 12.82 -7.09 -19.48
C LYS A 42 12.54 -6.39 -18.13
N ILE A 43 12.42 -5.07 -18.15
CA ILE A 43 11.92 -4.29 -17.04
C ILE A 43 10.44 -4.02 -17.30
N HIS A 44 9.59 -4.56 -16.43
CA HIS A 44 8.15 -4.40 -16.47
C HIS A 44 7.72 -3.32 -15.48
N MET A 45 6.92 -2.36 -15.95
CA MET A 45 6.41 -1.26 -15.15
C MET A 45 4.89 -1.37 -15.05
N GLY A 46 4.37 -1.49 -13.83
CA GLY A 46 2.93 -1.52 -13.56
C GLY A 46 2.40 -0.12 -13.28
N LEU A 47 1.48 0.38 -14.09
CA LEU A 47 0.77 1.64 -13.90
C LEU A 47 -0.71 1.38 -13.60
N SER A 48 -1.36 2.29 -12.88
CA SER A 48 -2.82 2.29 -12.78
C SER A 48 -3.45 2.84 -14.07
N ASP A 49 -4.64 2.35 -14.40
CA ASP A 49 -5.50 2.94 -15.44
C ASP A 49 -5.84 4.42 -15.14
N LYS A 50 -5.78 4.80 -13.85
CA LYS A 50 -6.01 6.17 -13.36
C LYS A 50 -4.75 7.04 -13.32
N THR A 51 -3.58 6.49 -13.66
CA THR A 51 -2.33 7.25 -13.69
C THR A 51 -2.43 8.40 -14.69
N SER A 52 -2.11 9.62 -14.26
CA SER A 52 -2.17 10.83 -15.07
C SER A 52 -1.40 10.68 -16.40
N PRO A 53 -1.88 11.24 -17.51
CA PRO A 53 -1.09 11.33 -18.75
C PRO A 53 0.24 12.08 -18.57
N HIS A 54 0.29 13.00 -17.61
CA HIS A 54 1.49 13.78 -17.28
C HIS A 54 2.40 13.15 -16.23
N SER A 55 2.08 11.94 -15.77
CA SER A 55 2.84 11.20 -14.78
C SER A 55 4.31 11.06 -15.19
N VAL A 56 5.21 11.23 -14.22
CA VAL A 56 6.64 10.98 -14.40
C VAL A 56 6.89 9.53 -14.86
N PHE A 57 6.09 8.59 -14.37
CA PHE A 57 6.23 7.17 -14.70
C PHE A 57 5.87 6.83 -16.15
N ARG A 58 5.00 7.62 -16.80
CA ARG A 58 4.69 7.44 -18.24
C ARG A 58 5.81 7.92 -19.17
N ARG A 59 6.71 8.75 -18.66
CA ARG A 59 7.88 9.25 -19.43
C ARG A 59 9.11 8.36 -19.28
N LEU A 60 9.02 7.31 -18.47
CA LEU A 60 10.09 6.33 -18.29
C LEU A 60 10.07 5.30 -19.43
N GLN A 61 11.24 4.79 -19.78
CA GLN A 61 11.40 3.73 -20.77
C GLN A 61 11.29 2.36 -20.09
N GLY A 62 10.45 1.47 -20.63
CA GLY A 62 10.24 0.12 -20.09
C GLY A 62 9.00 -0.52 -20.73
N VAL A 63 8.75 -1.77 -20.40
CA VAL A 63 7.53 -2.47 -20.84
C VAL A 63 6.40 -2.10 -19.88
N VAL A 64 5.53 -1.19 -20.31
CA VAL A 64 4.43 -0.69 -19.50
C VAL A 64 3.24 -1.63 -19.55
N HIS A 65 2.69 -1.95 -18.38
CA HIS A 65 1.44 -2.68 -18.20
C HIS A 65 0.48 -1.81 -17.39
N THR A 66 -0.78 -1.78 -17.83
CA THR A 66 -1.83 -1.02 -17.13
C THR A 66 -2.73 -1.96 -16.34
N PHE A 67 -2.94 -1.64 -15.09
CA PHE A 67 -3.77 -2.41 -14.17
C PHE A 67 -4.95 -1.56 -13.70
N SER A 68 -6.12 -2.20 -13.56
CA SER A 68 -7.32 -1.59 -13.01
C SER A 68 -7.89 -2.44 -11.88
N GLY A 69 -8.63 -1.81 -10.98
CA GLY A 69 -9.31 -2.51 -9.90
C GLY A 69 -8.92 -2.03 -8.50
N PRO A 70 -9.58 -2.59 -7.48
CA PRO A 70 -9.28 -2.30 -6.08
C PRO A 70 -7.96 -2.95 -5.64
N HIS A 71 -7.55 -2.68 -4.40
CA HIS A 71 -6.48 -3.46 -3.77
C HIS A 71 -6.81 -4.97 -3.86
N PRO A 72 -5.86 -5.82 -4.25
CA PRO A 72 -4.41 -5.63 -4.31
C PRO A 72 -3.81 -5.38 -5.71
N ALA A 73 -4.50 -4.70 -6.62
CA ALA A 73 -4.00 -4.45 -7.99
C ALA A 73 -2.60 -3.80 -8.04
N GLY A 74 -2.25 -2.98 -7.04
CA GLY A 74 -0.93 -2.36 -6.89
C GLY A 74 0.16 -3.29 -6.35
N ASN A 75 -0.18 -4.47 -5.85
CA ASN A 75 0.82 -5.39 -5.33
C ASN A 75 1.63 -6.01 -6.47
N THR A 76 2.94 -5.87 -6.42
CA THR A 76 3.85 -6.36 -7.46
C THR A 76 3.68 -7.87 -7.71
N GLY A 77 3.41 -8.67 -6.69
CA GLY A 77 3.14 -10.10 -6.83
C GLY A 77 1.92 -10.41 -7.70
N ILE A 78 0.86 -9.62 -7.58
CA ILE A 78 -0.34 -9.74 -8.44
C ILE A 78 -0.01 -9.33 -9.88
N GLN A 79 0.76 -8.27 -10.05
CA GLN A 79 1.20 -7.82 -11.38
C GLN A 79 2.06 -8.89 -12.07
N ILE A 80 3.00 -9.49 -11.35
CA ILE A 80 3.83 -10.60 -11.85
C ILE A 80 2.95 -11.78 -12.27
N HIS A 81 1.99 -12.17 -11.42
CA HIS A 81 1.09 -13.27 -11.72
C HIS A 81 0.34 -13.09 -13.06
N HIS A 82 -0.12 -11.88 -13.35
CA HIS A 82 -0.86 -11.60 -14.58
C HIS A 82 0.01 -11.37 -15.82
N VAL A 83 1.24 -10.89 -15.65
CA VAL A 83 2.14 -10.55 -16.77
C VAL A 83 3.05 -11.71 -17.14
N SER A 84 3.67 -12.31 -16.14
CA SER A 84 4.65 -13.39 -16.32
C SER A 84 4.71 -14.24 -15.04
N PRO A 85 3.77 -15.18 -14.87
CA PRO A 85 3.73 -16.07 -13.71
C PRO A 85 5.06 -16.77 -13.51
N ILE A 86 5.51 -16.86 -12.26
CA ILE A 86 6.80 -17.47 -11.91
C ILE A 86 6.63 -18.99 -11.84
N GLY A 87 7.42 -19.71 -12.65
CA GLY A 87 7.55 -21.18 -12.57
C GLY A 87 8.63 -21.60 -11.57
N LYS A 88 8.73 -22.92 -11.39
CA LYS A 88 9.80 -23.54 -10.59
C LYS A 88 11.17 -23.12 -11.15
N ASP A 89 12.11 -22.80 -10.27
CA ASP A 89 13.49 -22.40 -10.58
C ASP A 89 13.64 -21.05 -11.33
N GLN A 90 12.56 -20.28 -11.45
CA GLN A 90 12.60 -18.93 -11.99
C GLN A 90 12.80 -17.88 -10.89
N VAL A 91 13.58 -16.85 -11.17
CA VAL A 91 13.86 -15.73 -10.28
C VAL A 91 13.44 -14.43 -10.96
N VAL A 92 12.60 -13.67 -10.27
CA VAL A 92 12.16 -12.35 -10.67
C VAL A 92 12.54 -11.35 -9.57
N TRP A 93 13.03 -10.21 -9.98
CA TRP A 93 13.35 -9.12 -9.06
C TRP A 93 12.20 -8.13 -9.01
N THR A 94 11.93 -7.61 -7.83
CA THR A 94 11.00 -6.51 -7.62
C THR A 94 11.75 -5.30 -7.10
N LEU A 95 11.38 -4.13 -7.59
CA LEU A 95 11.96 -2.87 -7.15
C LEU A 95 10.84 -1.85 -6.98
N THR A 96 10.95 -1.03 -5.93
CA THR A 96 10.04 0.10 -5.75
C THR A 96 10.56 1.32 -6.51
N PRO A 97 9.72 2.31 -6.86
CA PRO A 97 10.17 3.59 -7.41
C PRO A 97 11.20 4.28 -6.52
N LEU A 98 11.07 4.12 -5.20
CA LEU A 98 12.05 4.64 -4.25
C LEU A 98 13.42 3.98 -4.42
N GLY A 99 13.47 2.65 -4.48
CA GLY A 99 14.71 1.92 -4.71
C GLY A 99 15.35 2.31 -6.05
N LEU A 100 14.54 2.47 -7.09
CA LEU A 100 15.01 2.94 -8.40
C LEU A 100 15.62 4.34 -8.32
N THR A 101 14.98 5.26 -7.58
CA THR A 101 15.49 6.63 -7.36
C THR A 101 16.84 6.61 -6.63
N VAL A 102 16.97 5.81 -5.56
CA VAL A 102 18.23 5.68 -4.81
C VAL A 102 19.37 5.20 -5.70
N ILE A 103 19.12 4.19 -6.54
CA ILE A 103 20.10 3.71 -7.53
C ILE A 103 20.46 4.85 -8.50
N GLY A 104 19.45 5.55 -9.01
CA GLY A 104 19.66 6.64 -9.95
C GLY A 104 20.49 7.78 -9.36
N GLU A 105 20.18 8.24 -8.16
CA GLU A 105 20.93 9.30 -7.47
C GLU A 105 22.38 8.90 -7.21
N LEU A 106 22.62 7.63 -6.84
CA LEU A 106 23.96 7.13 -6.65
C LEU A 106 24.81 7.25 -7.95
N PHE A 107 24.25 6.90 -9.10
CA PHE A 107 24.96 6.99 -10.37
C PHE A 107 24.99 8.40 -10.96
N LEU A 108 24.06 9.27 -10.61
CA LEU A 108 24.07 10.68 -11.04
C LEU A 108 25.05 11.54 -10.22
N LYS A 109 25.04 11.33 -8.90
CA LYS A 109 25.70 12.25 -7.95
C LYS A 109 26.84 11.60 -7.16
N GLY A 110 26.99 10.27 -7.25
CA GLY A 110 27.98 9.53 -6.46
C GLY A 110 27.65 9.44 -4.96
N ILE A 111 26.42 9.77 -4.56
CA ILE A 111 25.98 9.76 -3.16
C ILE A 111 24.79 8.86 -2.95
N TYR A 112 24.72 8.23 -1.78
CA TYR A 112 23.55 7.50 -1.33
C TYR A 112 22.54 8.49 -0.73
N ASP A 113 21.63 8.99 -1.57
CA ASP A 113 20.57 9.91 -1.12
C ASP A 113 19.45 9.13 -0.43
N THR A 114 19.31 9.33 0.88
CA THR A 114 18.28 8.71 1.70
C THR A 114 17.01 9.56 1.82
N THR A 115 16.96 10.72 1.19
CA THR A 115 15.80 11.61 1.25
C THR A 115 14.62 11.03 0.47
N ARG A 116 13.44 11.17 1.06
CA ARG A 116 12.18 10.71 0.46
C ARG A 116 11.01 11.61 0.84
N THR A 117 9.99 11.62 0.01
CA THR A 117 8.69 12.20 0.32
C THR A 117 7.77 11.12 0.85
N VAL A 118 7.25 11.31 2.06
CA VAL A 118 6.43 10.33 2.79
C VAL A 118 5.06 10.93 3.07
N ALA A 119 4.00 10.20 2.79
CA ALA A 119 2.64 10.60 3.15
C ALA A 119 2.41 10.37 4.64
N VAL A 120 1.85 11.36 5.32
CA VAL A 120 1.36 11.28 6.70
C VAL A 120 -0.15 11.35 6.66
N THR A 121 -0.81 10.25 7.01
CA THR A 121 -2.24 10.05 6.75
C THR A 121 -2.92 9.27 7.86
N GLY A 122 -4.22 9.21 7.83
CA GLY A 122 -5.04 8.42 8.76
C GLY A 122 -6.14 9.22 9.43
N PRO A 123 -7.18 8.53 9.91
CA PRO A 123 -8.37 9.18 10.48
C PRO A 123 -8.13 9.84 11.85
N SER A 124 -7.01 9.56 12.53
CA SER A 124 -6.66 10.24 13.78
C SER A 124 -5.98 11.59 13.59
N LEU A 125 -5.60 11.94 12.36
CA LEU A 125 -4.99 13.23 12.05
C LEU A 125 -6.06 14.30 11.80
N HIS A 126 -5.84 15.50 12.33
CA HIS A 126 -6.65 16.67 11.97
C HIS A 126 -6.30 17.20 10.57
N ARG A 127 -5.08 16.96 10.13
CA ARG A 127 -4.59 17.33 8.79
C ARG A 127 -3.64 16.26 8.27
N THR A 128 -3.91 15.79 7.06
CA THR A 128 -3.02 14.90 6.32
C THR A 128 -2.06 15.70 5.43
N GLY A 129 -0.95 15.10 5.02
CA GLY A 129 0.00 15.79 4.14
C GLY A 129 1.22 14.94 3.80
N TYR A 130 2.23 15.58 3.24
CA TYR A 130 3.51 14.97 2.92
C TYR A 130 4.63 15.64 3.69
N ILE A 131 5.63 14.86 4.06
CA ILE A 131 6.89 15.34 4.62
C ILE A 131 8.05 14.89 3.75
N ARG A 132 9.08 15.71 3.68
CA ARG A 132 10.37 15.31 3.13
C ARG A 132 11.29 14.97 4.30
N CYS A 133 11.79 13.75 4.31
CA CYS A 133 12.59 13.24 5.42
C CYS A 133 13.65 12.25 4.93
N HIS A 134 14.56 11.87 5.82
CA HIS A 134 15.52 10.81 5.57
C HIS A 134 14.95 9.43 5.91
N LEU A 135 15.55 8.41 5.33
CA LEU A 135 15.32 7.02 5.70
C LEU A 135 15.51 6.81 7.21
N GLY A 136 14.62 6.05 7.83
CA GLY A 136 14.72 5.74 9.25
C GLY A 136 14.38 6.91 10.17
N ILE A 137 13.61 7.90 9.71
CA ILE A 137 13.13 8.98 10.58
C ILE A 137 12.36 8.39 11.76
N GLN A 138 12.61 8.91 12.96
CA GLN A 138 11.88 8.53 14.16
C GLN A 138 10.47 9.14 14.16
N MET A 139 9.46 8.37 14.56
CA MET A 139 8.06 8.82 14.55
C MET A 139 7.80 10.01 15.50
N LYS A 140 8.62 10.19 16.51
CA LYS A 140 8.53 11.34 17.43
C LYS A 140 8.60 12.70 16.74
N VAL A 141 9.31 12.79 15.61
CA VAL A 141 9.36 14.04 14.79
C VAL A 141 7.99 14.43 14.25
N LEU A 142 7.07 13.45 14.15
CA LEU A 142 5.70 13.68 13.67
C LEU A 142 4.76 14.27 14.72
N GLU A 143 5.24 14.53 15.95
CA GLU A 143 4.47 15.29 16.96
C GLU A 143 4.06 16.70 16.47
N ALA A 144 4.72 17.21 15.43
CA ALA A 144 4.32 18.41 14.72
C ALA A 144 3.01 18.25 13.93
N PHE A 145 2.59 17.03 13.61
CA PHE A 145 1.29 16.78 13.00
C PHE A 145 0.22 16.74 14.09
N PRO A 146 -0.79 17.60 14.02
CA PRO A 146 -1.86 17.60 15.00
C PRO A 146 -2.71 16.33 14.83
N TYR A 147 -2.75 15.52 15.86
CA TYR A 147 -3.59 14.32 15.95
C TYR A 147 -4.35 14.30 17.28
N ASP A 148 -5.39 13.48 17.34
CA ASP A 148 -6.24 13.31 18.52
C ASP A 148 -5.43 12.64 19.65
N LYS A 149 -4.97 13.46 20.61
CA LYS A 149 -4.17 12.99 21.76
C LYS A 149 -5.03 12.43 22.90
N ASP A 150 -6.33 12.69 22.85
CA ASP A 150 -7.29 12.23 23.88
C ASP A 150 -7.68 10.77 23.66
N ARG A 151 -7.30 10.21 22.52
CA ARG A 151 -7.52 8.81 22.14
C ARG A 151 -6.19 8.09 21.97
N GLU A 152 -6.21 6.81 22.27
CA GLU A 152 -5.10 5.94 21.92
C GLU A 152 -5.02 5.80 20.41
N VAL A 153 -3.85 6.08 19.87
CA VAL A 153 -3.58 6.10 18.42
C VAL A 153 -2.46 5.13 18.09
N ARG A 154 -2.72 4.24 17.14
CA ARG A 154 -1.73 3.37 16.54
C ARG A 154 -0.99 4.12 15.46
N ILE A 155 0.35 4.18 15.57
CA ILE A 155 1.23 4.77 14.57
C ILE A 155 1.89 3.63 13.79
N ILE A 156 1.54 3.56 12.52
CA ILE A 156 1.95 2.49 11.61
C ILE A 156 2.97 3.05 10.63
N SER A 157 4.14 2.43 10.56
CA SER A 157 5.06 2.59 9.45
C SER A 157 4.53 1.78 8.27
N GLY A 158 4.13 2.46 7.20
CA GLY A 158 3.47 1.83 6.05
C GLY A 158 1.94 1.99 6.05
N ASN A 159 1.28 1.19 5.23
CA ASN A 159 -0.17 1.21 5.08
C ASN A 159 -0.87 0.41 6.20
N PRO A 160 -2.19 0.61 6.40
CA PRO A 160 -2.91 -0.02 7.51
C PRO A 160 -3.08 -1.54 7.38
N LEU A 161 -2.79 -2.15 6.23
CA LEU A 161 -2.98 -3.59 6.01
C LEU A 161 -1.71 -4.41 6.27
N THR A 162 -0.55 -3.87 5.88
CA THR A 162 0.72 -4.61 5.88
C THR A 162 1.85 -3.86 6.58
N GLY A 163 1.60 -2.65 7.08
CA GLY A 163 2.60 -1.86 7.80
C GLY A 163 2.82 -2.35 9.23
N ASP A 164 3.92 -1.91 9.81
CA ASP A 164 4.35 -2.26 11.16
C ASP A 164 3.84 -1.25 12.18
N ASN A 165 3.24 -1.73 13.28
CA ASN A 165 2.92 -0.87 14.41
C ASN A 165 4.21 -0.52 15.17
N VAL A 166 4.68 0.71 15.00
CA VAL A 166 5.97 1.17 15.56
C VAL A 166 5.81 2.12 16.75
N GLY A 167 4.59 2.61 16.99
CA GLY A 167 4.34 3.58 18.04
C GLY A 167 5.11 4.89 17.86
N LYS A 168 5.23 5.69 18.94
CA LYS A 168 5.89 7.02 18.89
C LYS A 168 7.41 6.94 18.82
N ASP A 169 8.00 5.93 19.41
CA ASP A 169 9.46 5.79 19.55
C ASP A 169 10.10 4.97 18.42
N GLY A 170 9.30 4.37 17.56
CA GLY A 170 9.77 3.59 16.43
C GLY A 170 10.22 4.43 15.24
N PHE A 171 10.62 3.75 14.18
CA PHE A 171 11.24 4.35 12.99
C PHE A 171 10.48 3.97 11.72
N LEU A 172 10.60 4.83 10.70
CA LEU A 172 10.08 4.54 9.37
C LEU A 172 10.86 3.39 8.71
N GLY A 173 10.15 2.36 8.31
CA GLY A 173 10.72 1.21 7.61
C GLY A 173 11.29 1.56 6.24
N PHE A 174 12.28 0.77 5.79
CA PHE A 174 13.04 1.03 4.57
C PHE A 174 12.14 1.16 3.33
N HIS A 175 11.16 0.30 3.18
CA HIS A 175 10.29 0.24 1.99
C HIS A 175 9.01 1.08 2.12
N HIS A 176 8.81 1.76 3.25
CA HIS A 176 7.56 2.46 3.51
C HIS A 176 7.62 3.91 3.02
N GLY A 177 6.65 4.29 2.19
CA GLY A 177 6.44 5.65 1.69
C GLY A 177 5.27 6.38 2.39
N GLN A 178 4.74 5.78 3.46
CA GLN A 178 3.53 6.22 4.16
C GLN A 178 3.66 5.98 5.65
N ILE A 179 3.07 6.88 6.45
CA ILE A 179 2.89 6.74 7.88
C ILE A 179 1.39 6.91 8.17
N THR A 180 0.81 5.93 8.85
CA THR A 180 -0.64 5.89 9.07
C THR A 180 -0.98 6.00 10.55
N PHE A 181 -1.89 6.93 10.88
CA PHE A 181 -2.39 7.15 12.24
C PHE A 181 -3.82 6.62 12.34
N LEU A 182 -4.02 5.52 13.06
CA LEU A 182 -5.33 4.91 13.28
C LEU A 182 -5.74 5.00 14.75
N PRO A 183 -7.03 5.32 15.04
CA PRO A 183 -7.52 5.21 16.42
C PRO A 183 -7.57 3.74 16.84
N GLU A 184 -7.11 3.44 18.05
CA GLU A 184 -7.25 2.10 18.62
C GLU A 184 -8.71 1.79 18.91
N GLY A 185 -9.11 0.58 18.59
CA GLY A 185 -10.46 0.09 18.77
C GLY A 185 -10.56 -0.90 19.92
N HIS A 186 -10.92 -0.42 21.09
CA HIS A 186 -11.12 -1.28 22.28
C HIS A 186 -12.61 -1.53 22.59
N SER A 187 -13.51 -0.87 21.86
CA SER A 187 -14.94 -0.99 22.11
C SER A 187 -15.53 -2.29 21.57
N ARG A 188 -16.13 -3.08 22.44
CA ARG A 188 -16.97 -4.21 22.04
C ARG A 188 -18.41 -3.73 21.95
N GLU A 189 -19.06 -3.98 20.83
CA GLU A 189 -20.46 -3.66 20.63
C GLU A 189 -21.30 -4.92 20.79
N LEU A 190 -22.17 -4.92 21.81
CA LEU A 190 -23.14 -6.00 22.01
C LEU A 190 -24.09 -6.07 20.82
N LEU A 191 -24.22 -7.24 20.21
CA LEU A 191 -25.07 -7.52 19.04
C LEU A 191 -24.84 -6.50 17.89
N GLY A 192 -23.61 -6.02 17.72
CA GLY A 192 -23.26 -5.04 16.69
C GLY A 192 -23.63 -5.49 15.27
N TRP A 193 -23.55 -6.77 14.99
CA TRP A 193 -23.93 -7.40 13.71
C TRP A 193 -25.45 -7.38 13.46
N ALA A 194 -26.26 -7.37 14.51
CA ALA A 194 -27.74 -7.38 14.41
C ALA A 194 -28.35 -5.98 14.25
N ARG A 195 -27.53 -4.93 14.22
CA ARG A 195 -27.99 -3.54 14.07
C ARG A 195 -27.90 -3.09 12.61
N PRO A 196 -28.93 -3.24 11.76
CA PRO A 196 -28.83 -3.01 10.32
C PRO A 196 -28.68 -1.52 9.94
N LEU A 197 -29.24 -0.60 10.74
CA LEU A 197 -29.28 0.84 10.45
C LEU A 197 -27.98 1.57 10.85
N ARG A 198 -26.82 1.12 10.32
CA ARG A 198 -25.51 1.70 10.64
C ARG A 198 -24.90 2.41 9.44
N LEU A 199 -25.20 3.69 9.29
CA LEU A 199 -24.71 4.49 8.18
C LEU A 199 -23.21 4.80 8.24
N HIS A 200 -22.59 4.71 9.41
CA HIS A 200 -21.18 5.05 9.67
C HIS A 200 -20.24 3.84 9.73
N LYS A 201 -20.75 2.63 9.59
CA LYS A 201 -19.94 1.40 9.57
C LYS A 201 -19.74 0.91 8.15
N PHE A 202 -18.50 0.54 7.82
CA PHE A 202 -18.22 -0.15 6.58
C PHE A 202 -18.91 -1.51 6.53
N SER A 203 -19.48 -1.86 5.38
CA SER A 203 -20.26 -3.08 5.19
C SER A 203 -19.76 -3.87 3.98
N ALA A 204 -18.76 -4.71 4.16
CA ALA A 204 -18.25 -5.57 3.09
C ALA A 204 -19.29 -6.60 2.62
N ALA A 205 -20.03 -7.18 3.55
CA ALA A 205 -21.06 -8.21 3.27
C ALA A 205 -22.46 -7.60 3.02
N ARG A 206 -22.56 -6.28 2.82
CA ARG A 206 -23.85 -5.57 2.62
C ARG A 206 -24.84 -5.73 3.77
N THR A 207 -24.36 -6.01 4.97
CA THR A 207 -25.19 -6.20 6.17
C THR A 207 -25.81 -4.91 6.67
N TYR A 208 -25.10 -3.78 6.52
CA TYR A 208 -25.54 -2.46 6.97
C TYR A 208 -26.04 -1.61 5.81
N VAL A 209 -26.99 -0.72 6.09
CA VAL A 209 -27.56 0.23 5.12
C VAL A 209 -26.50 1.15 4.51
N SER A 210 -25.36 1.30 5.16
CA SER A 210 -24.21 2.08 4.65
C SER A 210 -23.73 1.67 3.25
N TYR A 211 -23.98 0.44 2.80
CA TYR A 211 -23.65 0.02 1.44
C TYR A 211 -24.46 0.77 0.36
N LEU A 212 -25.63 1.33 0.75
CA LEU A 212 -26.45 2.18 -0.12
C LEU A 212 -26.01 3.65 -0.14
N ALA A 213 -25.03 4.03 0.69
CA ALA A 213 -24.57 5.42 0.78
C ALA A 213 -24.18 6.03 -0.57
N PRO A 214 -23.53 5.32 -1.51
CA PRO A 214 -23.24 5.86 -2.85
C PRO A 214 -24.49 6.17 -3.65
N LEU A 215 -25.58 5.41 -3.50
CA LEU A 215 -26.86 5.66 -4.18
C LEU A 215 -27.55 6.93 -3.64
N LEU A 216 -27.22 7.31 -2.42
CA LEU A 216 -27.73 8.52 -1.76
C LEU A 216 -26.80 9.72 -1.95
N GLY A 217 -25.83 9.65 -2.87
CA GLY A 217 -24.85 10.71 -3.15
C GLY A 217 -23.84 10.94 -2.02
N LYS A 218 -23.80 10.08 -1.01
CA LYS A 218 -22.80 10.14 0.06
C LYS A 218 -21.55 9.39 -0.37
N THR A 219 -20.42 10.08 -0.36
CA THR A 219 -19.12 9.42 -0.54
C THR A 219 -18.92 8.43 0.59
N GLY A 220 -18.80 7.13 0.27
CA GLY A 220 -18.63 6.06 1.24
C GLY A 220 -17.26 6.07 1.92
N ARG A 221 -16.89 7.22 2.51
CA ARG A 221 -15.67 7.36 3.33
C ARG A 221 -15.99 6.98 4.76
N PHE A 222 -15.30 5.99 5.28
CA PHE A 222 -15.46 5.51 6.64
C PHE A 222 -14.19 5.79 7.43
N SER A 223 -14.35 6.36 8.63
CA SER A 223 -13.28 6.45 9.60
C SER A 223 -13.11 5.07 10.24
N LEU A 224 -12.16 4.29 9.72
CA LEU A 224 -11.84 2.97 10.24
C LEU A 224 -10.92 3.09 11.46
N ASN A 225 -10.99 2.10 12.34
CA ASN A 225 -10.12 1.92 13.50
C ASN A 225 -9.61 0.47 13.54
N THR A 226 -8.85 0.12 14.57
CA THR A 226 -8.27 -1.23 14.71
C THR A 226 -9.26 -2.25 15.29
N ASN A 227 -10.52 -1.87 15.54
CA ASN A 227 -11.52 -2.78 16.10
C ASN A 227 -11.88 -3.87 15.10
N THR A 228 -11.79 -5.13 15.49
CA THR A 228 -12.15 -6.29 14.67
C THR A 228 -13.66 -6.38 14.40
N ASN A 229 -14.49 -5.66 15.17
CA ASN A 229 -15.97 -5.70 15.11
C ASN A 229 -16.57 -7.11 15.17
N GLY A 230 -15.85 -8.05 15.78
CA GLY A 230 -16.26 -9.44 15.93
C GLY A 230 -15.33 -10.22 16.85
N GLY A 231 -15.64 -11.48 17.09
CA GLY A 231 -14.76 -12.40 17.82
C GLY A 231 -13.70 -13.01 16.91
N ALA A 232 -12.59 -13.45 17.49
CA ALA A 232 -11.63 -14.30 16.80
C ALA A 232 -12.32 -15.61 16.37
N ARG A 233 -12.12 -16.00 15.12
CA ARG A 233 -12.69 -17.21 14.55
C ARG A 233 -11.60 -18.10 14.01
N ALA A 234 -11.80 -19.42 14.11
CA ALA A 234 -10.94 -20.39 13.45
C ALA A 234 -10.98 -20.18 11.92
N PHE A 235 -9.90 -20.52 11.25
CA PHE A 235 -9.88 -20.58 9.80
C PHE A 235 -10.90 -21.62 9.29
N VAL A 236 -11.75 -21.19 8.39
CA VAL A 236 -12.75 -22.04 7.76
C VAL A 236 -12.43 -22.19 6.29
N LEU A 237 -12.44 -23.42 5.78
CA LEU A 237 -12.29 -23.68 4.35
C LEU A 237 -13.53 -23.13 3.63
N THR A 238 -13.35 -22.07 2.86
CA THR A 238 -14.44 -21.41 2.14
C THR A 238 -13.96 -20.87 0.80
N GLU A 239 -14.87 -20.77 -0.16
CA GLU A 239 -14.59 -20.11 -1.44
C GLU A 239 -14.49 -18.57 -1.34
N GLY A 240 -14.81 -18.00 -0.16
CA GLY A 240 -14.80 -16.56 0.04
C GLY A 240 -13.44 -15.92 -0.26
N TYR A 241 -12.35 -16.58 0.09
CA TYR A 241 -11.00 -16.10 -0.18
C TYR A 241 -10.67 -16.12 -1.67
N GLN A 242 -11.13 -17.14 -2.39
CA GLN A 242 -10.92 -17.27 -3.83
C GLN A 242 -11.58 -16.14 -4.62
N LYS A 243 -12.74 -15.67 -4.16
CA LYS A 243 -13.50 -14.60 -4.82
C LYS A 243 -12.84 -13.22 -4.72
N VAL A 244 -11.97 -13.00 -3.73
CA VAL A 244 -11.34 -11.70 -3.48
C VAL A 244 -9.85 -11.66 -3.85
N LEU A 245 -9.23 -12.82 -4.09
CA LEU A 245 -7.85 -12.89 -4.55
C LEU A 245 -7.81 -12.89 -6.09
N PRO A 246 -7.25 -11.86 -6.72
CA PRO A 246 -7.17 -11.78 -8.18
C PRO A 246 -5.95 -12.58 -8.71
N ALA A 247 -5.85 -13.85 -8.33
CA ALA A 247 -4.80 -14.77 -8.76
C ALA A 247 -5.38 -16.19 -8.86
N ASP A 248 -4.99 -16.91 -9.90
CA ASP A 248 -5.43 -18.30 -10.11
C ASP A 248 -4.60 -19.26 -9.26
N ILE A 249 -4.88 -19.24 -7.95
CA ILE A 249 -4.26 -20.14 -6.97
C ILE A 249 -5.30 -20.65 -5.98
N PHE A 250 -5.11 -21.83 -5.44
CA PHE A 250 -5.98 -22.42 -4.41
C PHE A 250 -5.69 -21.79 -3.04
N VAL A 251 -6.10 -20.54 -2.83
CA VAL A 251 -5.74 -19.73 -1.67
C VAL A 251 -6.16 -20.38 -0.34
N SER A 252 -7.32 -21.00 -0.26
CA SER A 252 -7.79 -21.66 0.97
C SER A 252 -6.90 -22.83 1.37
N PHE A 253 -6.42 -23.62 0.41
CA PHE A 253 -5.47 -24.70 0.67
C PHE A 253 -4.10 -24.18 1.03
N LEU A 254 -3.64 -23.10 0.38
CA LEU A 254 -2.38 -22.45 0.71
C LEU A 254 -2.36 -21.94 2.15
N ILE A 255 -3.41 -21.20 2.58
CA ILE A 255 -3.54 -20.71 3.95
C ILE A 255 -3.56 -21.89 4.93
N LYS A 256 -4.30 -22.94 4.65
CA LYS A 256 -4.35 -24.13 5.50
C LYS A 256 -2.97 -24.79 5.63
N ALA A 257 -2.23 -24.89 4.55
CA ALA A 257 -0.87 -25.46 4.57
C ALA A 257 0.10 -24.63 5.40
N VAL A 258 -0.02 -23.29 5.33
CA VAL A 258 0.81 -22.37 6.15
C VAL A 258 0.45 -22.46 7.63
N LEU A 259 -0.84 -22.58 7.97
CA LEU A 259 -1.30 -22.70 9.37
C LEU A 259 -1.00 -24.06 10.00
N ALA A 260 -0.79 -25.09 9.18
CA ALA A 260 -0.48 -26.45 9.64
C ALA A 260 1.02 -26.71 9.87
N LYS A 261 1.90 -25.75 9.53
CA LYS A 261 3.33 -25.79 9.81
C LYS A 261 3.61 -25.30 11.23
#